data_c5b37f45d4e26cd0da8f3e607203a220
#
_entry.id   c5b37f45d4e26cd0da8f3e607203a220
#
_cell.length_a   1.000
_cell.length_b   1.000
_cell.length_c   1.000
_cell.angle_alpha   90.00
_cell.angle_beta   90.00
_cell.angle_gamma   90.00
#
_symmetry.space_group_name_H-M   'P 1'
#
loop_
_entity.id
_entity.type
_entity.pdbx_description
1 polymer ?
#
loop_
_entity_poly.entity_id
_entity_poly.type
_entity_poly.pdbx_seq_one_letter_code
_entity_poly.pdbx_strand_id
1 'polypeptide(L)'
;MKWFETACLAAVLVFVAACTTTGETQISRAVAAFVGQPREAAIARLGRPNKVIIENGATESYWLKVDVETYAGLSNRREISTVDGKAQVSETEGMKIKQHRRDCIIKMTADAASVIKTSEIIGSPANCENVFNRQTS
;
A
#
# COMPACT_ATOMS: atom_id res chain seq x y z
N MET A 1 -46.91 -13.54 34.46
CA MET A 1 -46.65 -12.69 33.30
C MET A 1 -45.54 -11.67 33.59
N LYS A 2 -44.41 -12.07 34.06
CA LYS A 2 -43.24 -11.17 34.27
C LYS A 2 -41.95 -11.70 33.67
N TRP A 3 -42.03 -12.63 32.70
CA TRP A 3 -40.86 -13.30 32.17
C TRP A 3 -40.49 -12.87 30.73
N PHE A 4 -41.21 -11.92 30.16
CA PHE A 4 -40.95 -11.46 28.79
C PHE A 4 -40.18 -10.15 28.66
N GLU A 5 -39.92 -9.43 29.73
CA GLU A 5 -39.22 -8.13 29.64
C GLU A 5 -37.71 -8.16 29.75
N THR A 6 -37.13 -9.31 30.13
CA THR A 6 -35.67 -9.39 30.34
C THR A 6 -34.91 -9.88 29.09
N ALA A 7 -35.58 -10.31 28.05
CA ALA A 7 -34.93 -10.86 26.84
C ALA A 7 -34.54 -9.80 25.78
N CYS A 8 -35.11 -8.59 25.84
CA CYS A 8 -34.82 -7.55 24.86
C CYS A 8 -33.59 -6.69 25.15
N LEU A 9 -33.11 -6.68 26.39
CA LEU A 9 -31.95 -5.84 26.78
C LEU A 9 -30.60 -6.48 26.49
N ALA A 10 -30.52 -7.78 26.25
CA ALA A 10 -29.28 -8.47 25.93
C ALA A 10 -28.92 -8.40 24.42
N ALA A 11 -29.88 -8.10 23.55
CA ALA A 11 -29.65 -8.07 22.10
C ALA A 11 -29.07 -6.73 21.59
N VAL A 12 -29.13 -5.67 22.38
CA VAL A 12 -28.67 -4.33 21.95
C VAL A 12 -27.16 -4.11 22.15
N LEU A 13 -26.52 -4.91 23.00
CA LEU A 13 -25.09 -4.72 23.33
C LEU A 13 -24.11 -5.36 22.32
N VAL A 14 -24.62 -6.18 21.38
CA VAL A 14 -23.72 -6.86 20.40
C VAL A 14 -23.50 -6.03 19.13
N PHE A 15 -24.28 -4.98 18.90
CA PHE A 15 -24.19 -4.19 17.64
C PHE A 15 -23.22 -3.00 17.70
N VAL A 16 -22.62 -2.68 18.82
CA VAL A 16 -21.73 -1.51 18.94
C VAL A 16 -20.27 -1.80 18.67
N ALA A 17 -19.89 -3.08 18.54
CA ALA A 17 -18.50 -3.48 18.29
C ALA A 17 -18.08 -3.46 16.80
N ALA A 18 -18.98 -3.13 15.89
CA ALA A 18 -18.72 -3.24 14.43
C ALA A 18 -18.26 -1.93 13.75
N CYS A 19 -18.13 -0.81 14.48
CA CYS A 19 -17.89 0.51 13.87
C CYS A 19 -16.53 1.16 14.19
N THR A 20 -15.56 0.43 14.72
CA THR A 20 -14.23 0.98 14.97
C THR A 20 -13.16 0.35 14.09
N THR A 21 -13.36 0.37 12.78
CA THR A 21 -12.26 0.17 11.83
C THR A 21 -11.83 1.52 11.27
N THR A 22 -11.16 2.29 12.10
CA THR A 22 -10.53 3.52 11.70
C THR A 22 -9.23 3.22 10.95
N GLY A 23 -9.17 3.56 9.67
CA GLY A 23 -7.92 3.75 8.94
C GLY A 23 -7.25 2.53 8.33
N GLU A 24 -7.88 1.37 8.35
CA GLU A 24 -7.33 0.20 7.66
C GLU A 24 -7.70 0.24 6.18
N THR A 25 -6.70 0.32 5.31
CA THR A 25 -6.90 0.33 3.87
C THR A 25 -7.38 -1.04 3.35
N GLN A 26 -8.07 -1.07 2.21
CA GLN A 26 -8.49 -2.34 1.58
C GLN A 26 -7.32 -3.28 1.33
N ILE A 27 -6.18 -2.75 0.91
CA ILE A 27 -4.99 -3.56 0.64
C ILE A 27 -4.41 -4.15 1.93
N SER A 28 -4.41 -3.43 3.03
CA SER A 28 -3.95 -3.94 4.32
C SER A 28 -4.78 -5.13 4.77
N ARG A 29 -6.10 -5.07 4.61
CA ARG A 29 -7.02 -6.19 4.90
C ARG A 29 -6.79 -7.37 3.96
N ALA A 30 -6.61 -7.12 2.67
CA ALA A 30 -6.35 -8.16 1.69
C ALA A 30 -5.04 -8.90 1.97
N VAL A 31 -3.99 -8.17 2.37
CA VAL A 31 -2.70 -8.75 2.75
C VAL A 31 -2.81 -9.52 4.06
N ALA A 32 -3.50 -8.98 5.05
CA ALA A 32 -3.74 -9.67 6.34
C ALA A 32 -4.55 -10.96 6.19
N ALA A 33 -5.44 -11.04 5.20
CA ALA A 33 -6.26 -12.21 4.93
C ALA A 33 -5.45 -13.44 4.48
N PHE A 34 -4.20 -13.27 4.05
CA PHE A 34 -3.33 -14.40 3.70
C PHE A 34 -2.76 -15.14 4.91
N VAL A 35 -2.79 -14.54 6.10
CA VAL A 35 -2.33 -15.21 7.32
C VAL A 35 -3.18 -16.45 7.59
N GLY A 36 -2.52 -17.59 7.81
CA GLY A 36 -3.17 -18.89 7.96
C GLY A 36 -3.43 -19.63 6.65
N GLN A 37 -3.19 -19.02 5.51
CA GLN A 37 -3.33 -19.64 4.20
C GLN A 37 -1.98 -20.23 3.71
N PRO A 38 -2.01 -21.20 2.77
CA PRO A 38 -0.81 -21.69 2.13
C PRO A 38 -0.10 -20.56 1.35
N ARG A 39 1.23 -20.58 1.33
CA ARG A 39 2.05 -19.64 0.56
C ARG A 39 1.65 -19.59 -0.93
N GLU A 40 1.26 -20.73 -1.48
CA GLU A 40 0.82 -20.86 -2.87
C GLU A 40 -0.42 -20.02 -3.19
N ALA A 41 -1.30 -19.79 -2.21
CA ALA A 41 -2.46 -18.91 -2.36
C ALA A 41 -2.05 -17.46 -2.61
N ALA A 42 -1.01 -16.99 -1.92
CA ALA A 42 -0.44 -15.67 -2.16
C ALA A 42 0.23 -15.58 -3.53
N ILE A 43 0.97 -16.62 -3.92
CA ILE A 43 1.61 -16.67 -5.25
C ILE A 43 0.57 -16.68 -6.36
N ALA A 44 -0.53 -17.41 -6.20
CA ALA A 44 -1.62 -17.46 -7.18
C ALA A 44 -2.26 -16.07 -7.39
N ARG A 45 -2.33 -15.27 -6.34
CA ARG A 45 -2.97 -13.96 -6.38
C ARG A 45 -2.03 -12.81 -6.74
N LEU A 46 -0.82 -12.83 -6.19
CA LEU A 46 0.17 -11.75 -6.35
C LEU A 46 1.21 -12.03 -7.44
N GLY A 47 1.25 -13.25 -7.94
CA GLY A 47 2.30 -13.70 -8.84
C GLY A 47 3.54 -14.20 -8.09
N ARG A 48 4.61 -14.46 -8.82
CA ARG A 48 5.87 -14.89 -8.21
C ARG A 48 6.47 -13.77 -7.39
N PRO A 49 6.99 -14.09 -6.19
CA PRO A 49 7.72 -13.10 -5.40
C PRO A 49 9.01 -12.66 -6.10
N ASN A 50 9.37 -11.41 -5.92
CA ASN A 50 10.61 -10.86 -6.48
C ASN A 50 11.86 -11.35 -5.73
N LYS A 51 11.70 -11.65 -4.43
CA LYS A 51 12.76 -12.17 -3.58
C LYS A 51 12.21 -13.20 -2.61
N VAL A 52 12.98 -14.25 -2.39
CA VAL A 52 12.68 -15.30 -1.41
C VAL A 52 13.91 -15.52 -0.55
N ILE A 53 13.73 -15.53 0.75
CA ILE A 53 14.77 -15.84 1.73
C ILE A 53 14.28 -17.03 2.55
N ILE A 54 15.10 -18.07 2.64
CA ILE A 54 14.81 -19.24 3.47
C ILE A 54 15.82 -19.25 4.59
N GLU A 55 15.33 -19.18 5.81
CA GLU A 55 16.17 -19.15 7.00
C GLU A 55 15.47 -19.87 8.15
N ASN A 56 16.19 -20.78 8.82
CA ASN A 56 15.66 -21.54 9.96
C ASN A 56 14.31 -22.25 9.71
N GLY A 57 14.11 -22.77 8.51
CA GLY A 57 12.86 -23.45 8.13
C GLY A 57 11.70 -22.49 7.79
N ALA A 58 11.86 -21.19 7.96
CA ALA A 58 10.90 -20.18 7.55
C ALA A 58 11.23 -19.66 6.14
N THR A 59 10.20 -19.35 5.37
CA THR A 59 10.32 -18.76 4.04
C THR A 59 9.76 -17.35 4.03
N GLU A 60 10.60 -16.36 3.84
CA GLU A 60 10.19 -14.98 3.61
C GLU A 60 10.06 -14.72 2.12
N SER A 61 8.91 -14.21 1.70
CA SER A 61 8.63 -13.87 0.32
C SER A 61 8.31 -12.38 0.22
N TYR A 62 8.92 -11.73 -0.76
CA TYR A 62 8.78 -10.29 -1.00
C TYR A 62 8.23 -10.06 -2.40
N TRP A 63 7.16 -9.28 -2.48
CA TRP A 63 6.60 -8.78 -3.72
C TRP A 63 6.84 -7.28 -3.80
N LEU A 64 7.58 -6.89 -4.82
CA LEU A 64 7.82 -5.49 -5.15
C LEU A 64 6.98 -5.10 -6.34
N LYS A 65 6.11 -4.13 -6.17
CA LYS A 65 5.36 -3.51 -7.26
C LYS A 65 5.75 -2.04 -7.34
N VAL A 66 6.10 -1.61 -8.52
CA VAL A 66 6.52 -0.23 -8.78
C VAL A 66 5.57 0.38 -9.79
N ASP A 67 5.04 1.53 -9.47
CA ASP A 67 4.26 2.36 -10.38
C ASP A 67 5.00 3.66 -10.63
N VAL A 68 5.24 3.98 -11.89
CA VAL A 68 5.89 5.22 -12.31
C VAL A 68 4.90 6.03 -13.12
N GLU A 69 4.52 7.16 -12.58
CA GLU A 69 3.65 8.12 -13.24
C GLU A 69 4.47 9.28 -13.77
N THR A 70 4.36 9.50 -15.08
CA THR A 70 5.03 10.62 -15.75
C THR A 70 4.01 11.70 -16.03
N TYR A 71 4.28 12.90 -15.60
CA TYR A 71 3.41 14.04 -15.85
C TYR A 71 4.21 15.27 -16.29
N ALA A 72 3.57 16.11 -17.11
CA ALA A 72 4.12 17.39 -17.48
C ALA A 72 3.83 18.42 -16.38
N GLY A 73 4.88 19.05 -15.87
CA GLY A 73 4.77 20.10 -14.86
C GLY A 73 5.38 21.39 -15.37
N LEU A 74 4.87 22.52 -14.90
CA LEU A 74 5.50 23.81 -15.13
C LEU A 74 6.78 23.93 -14.29
N SER A 75 7.85 24.36 -14.91
CA SER A 75 9.08 24.71 -14.20
C SER A 75 9.43 26.16 -14.51
N ASN A 76 9.62 26.94 -13.47
CA ASN A 76 10.11 28.30 -13.60
C ASN A 76 11.64 28.26 -13.53
N ARG A 77 12.26 28.70 -14.58
CA ARG A 77 13.71 28.90 -14.62
C ARG A 77 14.00 30.37 -14.47
N ARG A 78 14.73 30.73 -13.45
CA ARG A 78 15.20 32.10 -13.22
C ARG A 78 16.65 32.19 -13.67
N GLU A 79 16.92 33.03 -14.65
CA GLU A 79 18.27 33.35 -15.09
C GLU A 79 18.62 34.78 -14.71
N ILE A 80 19.80 34.96 -14.13
CA ILE A 80 20.35 36.25 -13.81
C ILE A 80 21.45 36.53 -14.85
N SER A 81 21.24 37.54 -15.68
CA SER A 81 22.21 38.00 -16.66
C SER A 81 22.62 39.42 -16.34
N THR A 82 23.86 39.81 -16.70
CA THR A 82 24.34 41.16 -16.56
C THR A 82 24.38 41.82 -17.95
N VAL A 83 23.58 42.85 -18.12
CA VAL A 83 23.54 43.64 -19.33
C VAL A 83 23.87 45.09 -18.94
N ASP A 84 24.89 45.67 -19.60
CA ASP A 84 25.37 47.05 -19.36
C ASP A 84 25.74 47.34 -17.88
N GLY A 85 26.31 46.32 -17.18
CA GLY A 85 26.70 46.46 -15.79
C GLY A 85 25.53 46.38 -14.79
N LYS A 86 24.32 46.10 -15.26
CA LYS A 86 23.12 45.94 -14.41
C LYS A 86 22.66 44.50 -14.45
N ALA A 87 22.34 43.96 -13.27
CA ALA A 87 21.76 42.63 -13.16
C ALA A 87 20.31 42.63 -13.68
N GLN A 88 20.02 41.76 -14.64
CA GLN A 88 18.67 41.51 -15.12
C GLN A 88 18.26 40.10 -14.76
N VAL A 89 17.05 39.98 -14.23
CA VAL A 89 16.43 38.68 -13.92
C VAL A 89 15.40 38.38 -14.98
N SER A 90 15.60 37.29 -15.71
CA SER A 90 14.59 36.77 -16.62
C SER A 90 13.98 35.49 -16.06
N GLU A 91 12.66 35.42 -16.03
CA GLU A 91 11.93 34.22 -15.68
C GLU A 91 11.38 33.59 -16.96
N THR A 92 11.75 32.33 -17.18
CA THR A 92 11.24 31.56 -18.31
C THR A 92 10.40 30.45 -17.77
N GLU A 93 9.13 30.42 -18.14
CA GLU A 93 8.25 29.27 -17.88
C GLU A 93 8.49 28.22 -18.94
N GLY A 94 8.76 27.02 -18.49
CA GLY A 94 8.98 25.87 -19.34
C GLY A 94 8.17 24.65 -18.88
N MET A 95 7.89 23.74 -19.79
CA MET A 95 7.34 22.44 -19.41
C MET A 95 8.48 21.48 -19.06
N LYS A 96 8.38 20.84 -17.91
CA LYS A 96 9.32 19.83 -17.46
C LYS A 96 8.58 18.52 -17.23
N ILE A 97 9.13 17.45 -17.75
CA ILE A 97 8.62 16.11 -17.47
C ILE A 97 9.06 15.73 -16.08
N LYS A 98 8.09 15.45 -15.21
CA LYS A 98 8.32 14.98 -13.85
C LYS A 98 7.85 13.55 -13.75
N GLN A 99 8.54 12.75 -12.94
CA GLN A 99 8.18 11.39 -12.63
C GLN A 99 7.83 11.26 -11.16
N HIS A 100 6.73 10.60 -10.89
CA HIS A 100 6.34 10.22 -9.55
C HIS A 100 6.39 8.69 -9.45
N ARG A 101 7.26 8.20 -8.58
CA ARG A 101 7.44 6.77 -8.35
C ARG A 101 6.74 6.37 -7.06
N ARG A 102 5.96 5.32 -7.13
CA ARG A 102 5.30 4.71 -5.98
C ARG A 102 5.75 3.28 -5.86
N ASP A 103 6.30 2.93 -4.73
CA ASP A 103 6.76 1.57 -4.43
C ASP A 103 5.81 0.91 -3.43
N CYS A 104 5.45 -0.33 -3.71
CA CYS A 104 4.71 -1.19 -2.81
C CYS A 104 5.49 -2.46 -2.57
N ILE A 105 5.81 -2.74 -1.31
CA ILE A 105 6.50 -3.96 -0.92
C ILE A 105 5.58 -4.72 0.03
N ILE A 106 5.27 -5.97 -0.32
CA ILE A 106 4.54 -6.89 0.53
C ILE A 106 5.52 -7.99 0.97
N LYS A 107 5.62 -8.20 2.27
CA LYS A 107 6.41 -9.27 2.87
C LYS A 107 5.49 -10.27 3.56
N MET A 108 5.68 -11.54 3.29
CA MET A 108 5.00 -12.63 3.98
C MET A 108 5.99 -13.66 4.45
N THR A 109 5.81 -14.14 5.66
CA THR A 109 6.63 -15.20 6.25
C THR A 109 5.80 -16.45 6.42
N ALA A 110 6.22 -17.55 5.80
CA ALA A 110 5.61 -18.86 5.92
C ALA A 110 6.47 -19.77 6.79
N ASP A 111 5.84 -20.71 7.50
CA ASP A 111 6.53 -21.73 8.28
C ASP A 111 7.04 -22.90 7.41
N ALA A 112 7.61 -23.91 8.04
CA ALA A 112 8.13 -25.10 7.35
C ALA A 112 7.03 -25.91 6.62
N ALA A 113 5.76 -25.75 7.01
CA ALA A 113 4.60 -26.34 6.34
C ALA A 113 4.03 -25.46 5.22
N SER A 114 4.74 -24.38 4.83
CA SER A 114 4.31 -23.40 3.83
C SER A 114 3.02 -22.65 4.17
N VAL A 115 2.72 -22.53 5.46
CA VAL A 115 1.58 -21.73 5.94
C VAL A 115 2.04 -20.36 6.34
N ILE A 116 1.40 -19.32 5.81
CA ILE A 116 1.72 -17.94 6.09
C ILE A 116 1.38 -17.62 7.54
N LYS A 117 2.36 -17.18 8.30
CA LYS A 117 2.23 -16.80 9.70
C LYS A 117 2.14 -15.30 9.90
N THR A 118 2.85 -14.54 9.08
CA THR A 118 2.83 -13.07 9.12
C THR A 118 2.76 -12.49 7.73
N SER A 119 2.11 -11.37 7.61
CA SER A 119 2.05 -10.57 6.40
C SER A 119 2.11 -9.10 6.76
N GLU A 120 2.88 -8.34 6.02
CA GLU A 120 3.05 -6.90 6.25
C GLU A 120 3.26 -6.15 4.94
N ILE A 121 2.88 -4.88 4.95
CA ILE A 121 3.20 -3.93 3.90
C ILE A 121 4.35 -3.06 4.41
N ILE A 122 5.45 -3.05 3.66
CA ILE A 122 6.59 -2.20 3.94
C ILE A 122 6.42 -0.90 3.15
N GLY A 123 6.37 0.22 3.85
CA GLY A 123 6.13 1.53 3.27
C GLY A 123 4.69 2.01 3.45
N SER A 124 4.22 2.83 2.52
CA SER A 124 2.87 3.40 2.60
C SER A 124 1.81 2.46 2.01
N PRO A 125 0.79 2.06 2.78
CA PRO A 125 -0.33 1.28 2.25
C PRO A 125 -1.07 1.96 1.09
N ALA A 126 -1.13 3.29 1.08
CA ALA A 126 -1.75 4.05 -0.01
C ALA A 126 -1.03 3.84 -1.35
N ASN A 127 0.29 3.69 -1.34
CA ASN A 127 1.04 3.35 -2.56
C ASN A 127 0.67 1.97 -3.09
N CYS A 128 0.45 1.00 -2.20
CA CYS A 128 0.01 -0.34 -2.58
C CYS A 128 -1.38 -0.32 -3.22
N GLU A 129 -2.32 0.42 -2.68
CA GLU A 129 -3.66 0.55 -3.25
C GLU A 129 -3.62 1.09 -4.68
N ASN A 130 -2.86 2.13 -4.93
CA ASN A 130 -2.73 2.73 -6.25
C ASN A 130 -2.14 1.75 -7.28
N VAL A 131 -1.12 0.99 -6.88
CA VAL A 131 -0.49 0.00 -7.75
C VAL A 131 -1.43 -1.15 -8.07
N PHE A 132 -2.14 -1.69 -7.08
CA PHE A 132 -3.05 -2.82 -7.29
C PHE A 132 -4.32 -2.43 -8.05
N ASN A 133 -4.88 -1.26 -7.81
CA ASN A 133 -6.08 -0.79 -8.52
C ASN A 133 -5.83 -0.57 -10.01
N ARG A 134 -4.62 -0.19 -10.40
CA ARG A 134 -4.26 -0.05 -11.82
C ARG A 134 -4.08 -1.38 -12.56
N GLN A 135 -3.70 -2.44 -11.85
CA GLN A 135 -3.51 -3.77 -12.45
C GLN A 135 -4.82 -4.52 -12.68
N THR A 136 -5.91 -4.09 -12.07
CA THR A 136 -7.25 -4.68 -12.20
C THR A 136 -8.14 -3.96 -13.20
N SER A 137 -7.64 -2.92 -13.83
CA SER A 137 -8.38 -2.12 -14.83
C SER A 137 -8.13 -2.60 -16.24
#